data_b167a61640879618ddde7594e7f035cd
#
_entry.id   b167a61640879618ddde7594e7f035cd
#
_cell.length_a   1.000
_cell.length_b   1.000
_cell.length_c   1.000
_cell.angle_alpha   90.00
_cell.angle_beta   90.00
_cell.angle_gamma   90.00
#
_symmetry.space_group_name_H-M   'P 1'
#
loop_
_entity.id
_entity.type
_entity.pdbx_description
1 polymer ?
#
loop_
_entity_poly.entity_id
_entity_poly.type
_entity_poly.pdbx_seq_one_letter_code
_entity_poly.pdbx_strand_id
1 'polypeptide(L)'
;GLALAEHFLAQGQEIIVTYRTRHEAIDVLAGKGAICIHADFNSDQAIGHFIEELKTHTNQLKAIIHNASSWDCEANNHDYADLFDNMMRIHAKAPYLINLAASDLLLHYQQNSGKAADIIHLTDYVVEKGSPKHLAYAASKAALDNLTKSFAAKFAPDIKVNAIAPSLIIFNEHDSDEYKAKTLKKSLMGIEPGCAEIINSVELLLSSHYITGRSMPVDGGRHLK
;
A
#
# COMPACT_ATOMS: atom_id res chain seq x y z
N GLY A 1 -4.94 -5.89 -0.52
CA GLY A 1 -4.36 -6.24 -1.85
C GLY A 1 -5.30 -7.11 -2.67
N LEU A 2 -5.73 -8.26 -2.12
CA LEU A 2 -6.59 -9.20 -2.86
C LEU A 2 -7.86 -8.53 -3.41
N ALA A 3 -8.62 -7.86 -2.57
CA ALA A 3 -9.86 -7.21 -2.98
C ALA A 3 -9.67 -6.14 -4.08
N LEU A 4 -8.56 -5.39 -4.04
CA LEU A 4 -8.19 -4.45 -5.11
C LEU A 4 -7.88 -5.17 -6.42
N ALA A 5 -7.09 -6.26 -6.36
CA ALA A 5 -6.75 -7.03 -7.55
C ALA A 5 -7.99 -7.64 -8.21
N GLU A 6 -8.89 -8.24 -7.43
CA GLU A 6 -10.15 -8.80 -7.94
C GLU A 6 -11.06 -7.73 -8.54
N HIS A 7 -11.16 -6.58 -7.89
CA HIS A 7 -11.96 -5.46 -8.36
C HIS A 7 -11.49 -4.95 -9.73
N PHE A 8 -10.20 -4.68 -9.88
CA PHE A 8 -9.66 -4.17 -11.15
C PHE A 8 -9.63 -5.23 -12.26
N LEU A 9 -9.40 -6.51 -11.93
CA LEU A 9 -9.56 -7.61 -12.90
C LEU A 9 -11.00 -7.70 -13.43
N ALA A 10 -11.99 -7.56 -12.54
CA ALA A 10 -13.40 -7.57 -12.94
C ALA A 10 -13.78 -6.39 -13.85
N GLN A 11 -13.03 -5.30 -13.79
CA GLN A 11 -13.14 -4.14 -14.70
C GLN A 11 -12.34 -4.31 -16.02
N GLY A 12 -11.71 -5.47 -16.23
CA GLY A 12 -10.89 -5.73 -17.42
C GLY A 12 -9.54 -5.04 -17.44
N GLN A 13 -9.03 -4.61 -16.27
CA GLN A 13 -7.68 -4.04 -16.18
C GLN A 13 -6.63 -5.15 -16.17
N GLU A 14 -5.51 -4.92 -16.85
CA GLU A 14 -4.32 -5.77 -16.71
C GLU A 14 -3.65 -5.50 -15.37
N ILE A 15 -3.43 -6.55 -14.58
CA ILE A 15 -2.95 -6.44 -13.19
C ILE A 15 -1.69 -7.27 -13.00
N ILE A 16 -0.69 -6.65 -12.39
CA ILE A 16 0.49 -7.33 -11.84
C ILE A 16 0.35 -7.32 -10.31
N VAL A 17 0.40 -8.51 -9.70
CA VAL A 17 0.28 -8.69 -8.25
C VAL A 17 1.56 -9.27 -7.69
N THR A 18 2.08 -8.68 -6.62
CA THR A 18 3.18 -9.27 -5.84
C THR A 18 2.64 -10.11 -4.69
N TYR A 19 3.30 -11.22 -4.40
CA TYR A 19 3.01 -12.05 -3.23
C TYR A 19 4.30 -12.53 -2.56
N ARG A 20 4.31 -12.62 -1.23
CA ARG A 20 5.42 -13.19 -0.45
C ARG A 20 5.24 -14.70 -0.26
N THR A 21 4.05 -15.10 0.13
CA THR A 21 3.69 -16.51 0.32
C THR A 21 2.59 -16.88 -0.66
N ARG A 22 2.75 -18.01 -1.35
CA ARG A 22 1.73 -18.48 -2.29
C ARG A 22 0.54 -19.06 -1.53
N HIS A 23 -0.63 -18.58 -1.84
CA HIS A 23 -1.93 -19.05 -1.35
C HIS A 23 -2.85 -19.31 -2.53
N GLU A 24 -3.89 -20.10 -2.33
CA GLU A 24 -4.91 -20.42 -3.36
C GLU A 24 -5.44 -19.17 -4.08
N ALA A 25 -5.61 -18.07 -3.37
CA ALA A 25 -6.04 -16.79 -3.96
C ALA A 25 -5.10 -16.29 -5.08
N ILE A 26 -3.80 -16.59 -5.03
CA ILE A 26 -2.85 -16.24 -6.09
C ILE A 26 -3.11 -17.06 -7.35
N ASP A 27 -3.41 -18.35 -7.19
CA ASP A 27 -3.74 -19.23 -8.32
C ASP A 27 -5.06 -18.82 -8.97
N VAL A 28 -6.05 -18.39 -8.16
CA VAL A 28 -7.31 -17.84 -8.65
C VAL A 28 -7.09 -16.54 -9.43
N LEU A 29 -6.26 -15.61 -8.94
CA LEU A 29 -5.92 -14.37 -9.66
C LEU A 29 -5.19 -14.66 -10.97
N ALA A 30 -4.22 -15.57 -10.96
CA ALA A 30 -3.50 -15.97 -12.16
C ALA A 30 -4.45 -16.62 -13.20
N GLY A 31 -5.38 -17.47 -12.74
CA GLY A 31 -6.42 -18.05 -13.61
C GLY A 31 -7.39 -17.02 -14.21
N LYS A 32 -7.53 -15.85 -13.59
CA LYS A 32 -8.29 -14.70 -14.10
C LYS A 32 -7.45 -13.75 -14.97
N GLY A 33 -6.18 -14.06 -15.23
CA GLY A 33 -5.31 -13.29 -16.10
C GLY A 33 -4.37 -12.31 -15.40
N ALA A 34 -4.29 -12.30 -14.06
CA ALA A 34 -3.28 -11.51 -13.37
C ALA A 34 -1.87 -12.09 -13.56
N ILE A 35 -0.89 -11.23 -13.75
CA ILE A 35 0.53 -11.60 -13.66
C ILE A 35 0.90 -11.61 -12.17
N CYS A 36 1.32 -12.76 -11.64
CA CYS A 36 1.64 -12.93 -10.22
C CYS A 36 3.15 -13.12 -10.04
N ILE A 37 3.83 -12.16 -9.42
CA ILE A 37 5.28 -12.15 -9.20
C ILE A 37 5.57 -12.45 -7.73
N HIS A 38 6.43 -13.43 -7.47
CA HIS A 38 6.92 -13.66 -6.10
C HIS A 38 7.89 -12.53 -5.71
N ALA A 39 7.60 -11.84 -4.62
CA ALA A 39 8.43 -10.75 -4.13
C ALA A 39 8.43 -10.71 -2.60
N ASP A 40 9.58 -10.96 -2.00
CA ASP A 40 9.81 -10.76 -0.58
C ASP A 40 10.71 -9.53 -0.39
N PHE A 41 10.13 -8.45 0.11
CA PHE A 41 10.83 -7.18 0.27
C PHE A 41 11.72 -7.12 1.54
N ASN A 42 12.12 -8.26 2.09
CA ASN A 42 12.96 -8.34 3.28
C ASN A 42 14.46 -8.12 3.00
N SER A 43 14.88 -7.98 1.74
CA SER A 43 16.25 -7.66 1.39
C SER A 43 16.33 -6.74 0.18
N ASP A 44 17.41 -5.95 0.09
CA ASP A 44 17.66 -5.07 -1.06
C ASP A 44 17.81 -5.86 -2.36
N GLN A 45 18.41 -7.06 -2.27
CA GLN A 45 18.56 -7.95 -3.41
C GLN A 45 17.19 -8.42 -3.94
N ALA A 46 16.28 -8.82 -3.03
CA ALA A 46 14.94 -9.25 -3.44
C ALA A 46 14.11 -8.10 -4.04
N ILE A 47 14.26 -6.88 -3.53
CA ILE A 47 13.65 -5.69 -4.13
C ILE A 47 14.22 -5.47 -5.55
N GLY A 48 15.53 -5.59 -5.73
CA GLY A 48 16.18 -5.46 -7.04
C GLY A 48 15.68 -6.51 -8.04
N HIS A 49 15.63 -7.77 -7.65
CA HIS A 49 15.11 -8.85 -8.49
C HIS A 49 13.65 -8.61 -8.91
N PHE A 50 12.80 -8.17 -7.97
CA PHE A 50 11.43 -7.81 -8.30
C PHE A 50 11.37 -6.70 -9.36
N ILE A 51 12.19 -5.65 -9.23
CA ILE A 51 12.21 -4.54 -10.19
C ILE A 51 12.64 -5.02 -11.59
N GLU A 52 13.66 -5.88 -11.66
CA GLU A 52 14.10 -6.48 -12.90
C GLU A 52 12.99 -7.33 -13.54
N GLU A 53 12.37 -8.22 -12.76
CA GLU A 53 11.29 -9.07 -13.23
C GLU A 53 10.07 -8.26 -13.69
N LEU A 54 9.66 -7.22 -12.94
CA LEU A 54 8.57 -6.32 -13.31
C LEU A 54 8.77 -5.75 -14.72
N LYS A 55 9.98 -5.31 -15.05
CA LYS A 55 10.33 -4.72 -16.35
C LYS A 55 10.32 -5.73 -17.51
N THR A 56 10.34 -7.03 -17.23
CA THR A 56 10.16 -8.05 -18.27
C THR A 56 8.70 -8.25 -18.66
N HIS A 57 7.77 -7.93 -17.77
CA HIS A 57 6.34 -8.16 -17.95
C HIS A 57 5.61 -6.98 -18.61
N THR A 58 6.14 -5.76 -18.47
CA THR A 58 5.47 -4.58 -19.02
C THR A 58 6.46 -3.47 -19.35
N ASN A 59 6.12 -2.65 -20.34
CA ASN A 59 6.85 -1.44 -20.69
C ASN A 59 6.15 -0.15 -20.23
N GLN A 60 4.97 -0.25 -19.60
CA GLN A 60 4.25 0.90 -19.04
C GLN A 60 3.38 0.48 -17.87
N LEU A 61 3.18 1.40 -16.93
CA LEU A 61 2.31 1.24 -15.78
C LEU A 61 1.39 2.45 -15.63
N LYS A 62 0.08 2.21 -15.56
CA LYS A 62 -0.90 3.25 -15.21
C LYS A 62 -0.79 3.67 -13.76
N ALA A 63 -0.57 2.70 -12.86
CA ALA A 63 -0.47 2.96 -11.44
C ALA A 63 0.39 1.93 -10.70
N ILE A 64 0.99 2.35 -9.59
CA ILE A 64 1.60 1.48 -8.59
C ILE A 64 0.87 1.69 -7.25
N ILE A 65 0.39 0.59 -6.64
CA ILE A 65 -0.26 0.62 -5.33
C ILE A 65 0.61 -0.15 -4.34
N HIS A 66 1.27 0.57 -3.43
CA HIS A 66 2.09 -0.01 -2.38
C HIS A 66 1.21 -0.48 -1.22
N ASN A 67 0.80 -1.75 -1.29
CA ASN A 67 -0.02 -2.41 -0.27
C ASN A 67 0.78 -3.41 0.59
N ALA A 68 1.95 -3.86 0.14
CA ALA A 68 2.78 -4.78 0.91
C ALA A 68 3.10 -4.20 2.28
N SER A 69 2.87 -4.97 3.32
CA SER A 69 3.07 -4.55 4.71
C SER A 69 3.46 -5.73 5.58
N SER A 70 4.21 -5.46 6.62
CA SER A 70 4.42 -6.34 7.76
C SER A 70 3.96 -5.61 9.02
N TRP A 71 3.57 -6.37 10.03
CA TRP A 71 3.14 -5.83 11.30
C TRP A 71 3.78 -6.64 12.43
N ASP A 72 4.45 -5.93 13.31
CA ASP A 72 5.02 -6.51 14.53
C ASP A 72 5.15 -5.42 15.60
N CYS A 73 5.52 -5.80 16.82
CA CYS A 73 5.66 -4.88 17.93
C CYS A 73 6.86 -5.23 18.80
N GLU A 74 7.31 -4.25 19.55
CA GLU A 74 8.44 -4.35 20.46
C GLU A 74 8.22 -5.41 21.56
N ALA A 75 6.97 -5.68 21.95
CA ALA A 75 6.64 -6.69 22.95
C ALA A 75 6.92 -8.13 22.50
N ASN A 76 6.91 -8.38 21.19
CA ASN A 76 7.14 -9.71 20.60
C ASN A 76 8.59 -9.92 20.16
N ASN A 77 9.44 -8.89 20.22
CA ASN A 77 10.78 -8.91 19.66
C ASN A 77 11.81 -8.57 20.75
N HIS A 78 12.95 -9.27 20.69
CA HIS A 78 14.11 -9.03 21.55
C HIS A 78 15.21 -8.27 20.82
N ASP A 79 15.23 -8.30 19.47
CA ASP A 79 16.12 -7.51 18.64
C ASP A 79 15.36 -6.31 18.05
N TYR A 80 15.44 -5.18 18.76
CA TYR A 80 14.77 -3.95 18.36
C TYR A 80 15.41 -3.31 17.11
N ALA A 81 16.69 -3.54 16.86
CA ALA A 81 17.36 -3.02 15.68
C ALA A 81 16.84 -3.75 14.43
N ASP A 82 16.78 -5.08 14.46
CA ASP A 82 16.25 -5.86 13.35
C ASP A 82 14.76 -5.57 13.10
N LEU A 83 13.95 -5.45 14.16
CA LEU A 83 12.56 -5.04 14.04
C LEU A 83 12.43 -3.68 13.32
N PHE A 84 13.19 -2.69 13.74
CA PHE A 84 13.17 -1.34 13.15
C PHE A 84 13.59 -1.37 11.68
N ASP A 85 14.70 -2.05 11.38
CA ASP A 85 15.22 -2.18 10.02
C ASP A 85 14.24 -2.89 9.09
N ASN A 86 13.58 -3.95 9.56
CA ASN A 86 12.56 -4.67 8.78
C ASN A 86 11.34 -3.82 8.49
N MET A 87 10.82 -3.07 9.49
CA MET A 87 9.70 -2.17 9.27
C MET A 87 10.05 -1.07 8.27
N MET A 88 11.22 -0.44 8.44
CA MET A 88 11.69 0.59 7.52
C MET A 88 11.95 0.04 6.11
N ARG A 89 12.48 -1.15 5.98
CA ARG A 89 12.75 -1.78 4.67
C ARG A 89 11.47 -2.01 3.89
N ILE A 90 10.47 -2.63 4.51
CA ILE A 90 9.21 -2.98 3.83
C ILE A 90 8.37 -1.74 3.54
N HIS A 91 8.23 -0.82 4.50
CA HIS A 91 7.28 0.29 4.37
C HIS A 91 7.86 1.54 3.72
N ALA A 92 9.18 1.76 3.83
CA ALA A 92 9.80 2.97 3.29
C ALA A 92 10.80 2.66 2.17
N LYS A 93 11.78 1.77 2.40
CA LYS A 93 12.87 1.53 1.44
C LYS A 93 12.38 0.84 0.17
N ALA A 94 11.53 -0.19 0.29
CA ALA A 94 10.98 -0.88 -0.89
C ALA A 94 10.16 0.07 -1.77
N PRO A 95 9.15 0.82 -1.26
CA PRO A 95 8.48 1.83 -2.06
C PRO A 95 9.41 2.89 -2.66
N TYR A 96 10.41 3.35 -1.91
CA TYR A 96 11.38 4.32 -2.40
C TYR A 96 12.14 3.80 -3.63
N LEU A 97 12.70 2.58 -3.54
CA LEU A 97 13.46 1.97 -4.63
C LEU A 97 12.58 1.64 -5.84
N ILE A 98 11.39 1.08 -5.61
CA ILE A 98 10.45 0.73 -6.67
C ILE A 98 9.97 1.98 -7.40
N ASN A 99 9.59 3.04 -6.69
CA ASN A 99 9.13 4.29 -7.30
C ASN A 99 10.19 4.92 -8.19
N LEU A 100 11.46 4.91 -7.76
CA LEU A 100 12.55 5.45 -8.59
C LEU A 100 12.83 4.57 -9.80
N ALA A 101 12.88 3.27 -9.62
CA ALA A 101 13.27 2.33 -10.67
C ALA A 101 12.16 2.06 -11.70
N ALA A 102 10.89 2.23 -11.32
CA ALA A 102 9.74 2.04 -12.20
C ALA A 102 9.12 3.36 -12.70
N SER A 103 9.74 4.51 -12.40
CA SER A 103 9.25 5.81 -12.86
C SER A 103 9.21 5.94 -14.39
N ASP A 104 10.13 5.30 -15.09
CA ASP A 104 10.15 5.20 -16.55
C ASP A 104 8.87 4.53 -17.10
N LEU A 105 8.40 3.45 -16.47
CA LEU A 105 7.16 2.76 -16.86
C LEU A 105 5.92 3.64 -16.69
N LEU A 106 5.88 4.43 -15.61
CA LEU A 106 4.80 5.38 -15.34
C LEU A 106 4.82 6.56 -16.33
N LEU A 107 6.00 7.07 -16.66
CA LEU A 107 6.18 8.11 -17.68
C LEU A 107 5.80 7.63 -19.08
N HIS A 108 6.11 6.39 -19.44
CA HIS A 108 5.67 5.82 -20.72
C HIS A 108 4.14 5.75 -20.81
N TYR A 109 3.45 5.38 -19.72
CA TYR A 109 1.99 5.44 -19.70
C TYR A 109 1.47 6.87 -19.90
N GLN A 110 2.07 7.85 -19.21
CA GLN A 110 1.69 9.26 -19.34
C GLN A 110 1.87 9.75 -20.77
N GLN A 111 3.01 9.46 -21.41
CA GLN A 111 3.31 9.84 -22.78
C GLN A 111 2.33 9.22 -23.79
N ASN A 112 1.99 7.93 -23.58
CA ASN A 112 1.10 7.21 -24.49
C ASN A 112 -0.37 7.59 -24.33
N SER A 113 -0.82 7.88 -23.10
CA SER A 113 -2.23 8.14 -22.79
C SER A 113 -2.59 9.62 -22.72
N GLY A 114 -1.60 10.51 -22.54
CA GLY A 114 -1.81 11.93 -22.24
C GLY A 114 -2.39 12.19 -20.84
N LYS A 115 -2.42 11.16 -19.95
CA LYS A 115 -2.95 11.24 -18.59
C LYS A 115 -1.84 10.97 -17.58
N ALA A 116 -1.85 11.71 -16.46
CA ALA A 116 -0.91 11.44 -15.39
C ALA A 116 -1.06 9.99 -14.88
N ALA A 117 0.08 9.33 -14.62
CA ALA A 117 0.12 8.06 -13.90
C ALA A 117 -0.04 8.28 -12.38
N ASP A 118 -0.19 7.19 -11.64
CA ASP A 118 -0.44 7.25 -10.19
C ASP A 118 0.52 6.38 -9.39
N ILE A 119 0.92 6.88 -8.21
CA ILE A 119 1.49 6.07 -7.12
C ILE A 119 0.61 6.26 -5.90
N ILE A 120 0.15 5.16 -5.30
CA ILE A 120 -0.68 5.17 -4.11
C ILE A 120 0.00 4.35 -3.01
N HIS A 121 0.27 4.99 -1.87
CA HIS A 121 0.84 4.36 -0.69
C HIS A 121 -0.26 4.01 0.32
N LEU A 122 -0.32 2.76 0.79
CA LEU A 122 -1.14 2.39 1.95
C LEU A 122 -0.33 2.68 3.22
N THR A 123 -0.57 3.83 3.83
CA THR A 123 0.01 4.24 5.12
C THR A 123 -0.82 3.67 6.28
N ASP A 124 -1.04 4.42 7.33
CA ASP A 124 -1.87 4.05 8.47
C ASP A 124 -2.25 5.33 9.23
N TYR A 125 -3.40 5.34 9.92
CA TYR A 125 -3.81 6.47 10.77
C TYR A 125 -2.81 6.79 11.89
N VAL A 126 -1.97 5.84 12.29
CA VAL A 126 -0.92 6.06 13.30
C VAL A 126 0.12 7.10 12.90
N VAL A 127 0.19 7.47 11.62
CA VAL A 127 1.07 8.55 11.13
C VAL A 127 0.78 9.88 11.83
N GLU A 128 -0.47 10.14 12.18
CA GLU A 128 -0.88 11.37 12.87
C GLU A 128 -0.69 11.31 14.39
N LYS A 129 -0.87 10.12 14.98
CA LYS A 129 -0.88 9.95 16.45
C LYS A 129 0.38 9.34 17.03
N GLY A 130 1.12 8.58 16.21
CA GLY A 130 2.08 7.62 16.73
C GLY A 130 1.43 6.40 17.37
N SER A 131 2.23 5.48 17.89
CA SER A 131 1.76 4.30 18.59
C SER A 131 2.73 3.90 19.70
N PRO A 132 2.33 3.92 20.98
CA PRO A 132 3.21 3.50 22.07
C PRO A 132 3.47 1.98 22.10
N LYS A 133 2.75 1.20 21.30
CA LYS A 133 2.87 -0.26 21.24
C LYS A 133 3.60 -0.75 19.99
N HIS A 134 3.75 0.10 18.97
CA HIS A 134 4.27 -0.26 17.65
C HIS A 134 5.15 0.90 17.15
N LEU A 135 6.27 1.17 17.85
CA LEU A 135 7.13 2.33 17.58
C LEU A 135 7.76 2.25 16.19
N ALA A 136 8.41 1.13 15.89
CA ALA A 136 9.08 0.90 14.60
C ALA A 136 8.08 0.92 13.43
N TYR A 137 6.92 0.27 13.58
CA TYR A 137 5.86 0.29 12.58
C TYR A 137 5.35 1.71 12.33
N ALA A 138 4.98 2.46 13.38
CA ALA A 138 4.47 3.82 13.24
C ALA A 138 5.51 4.75 12.59
N ALA A 139 6.78 4.65 12.98
CA ALA A 139 7.87 5.40 12.38
C ALA A 139 8.02 5.09 10.88
N SER A 140 7.94 3.82 10.49
CA SER A 140 8.07 3.41 9.09
C SER A 140 6.89 3.89 8.22
N LYS A 141 5.67 3.88 8.76
CA LYS A 141 4.50 4.43 8.07
C LYS A 141 4.54 5.96 7.95
N ALA A 142 5.09 6.65 8.95
CA ALA A 142 5.34 8.09 8.88
C ALA A 142 6.41 8.43 7.82
N ALA A 143 7.45 7.60 7.69
CA ALA A 143 8.44 7.73 6.63
C ALA A 143 7.79 7.57 5.24
N LEU A 144 6.90 6.58 5.05
CA LEU A 144 6.16 6.39 3.81
C LEU A 144 5.24 7.58 3.49
N ASP A 145 4.57 8.16 4.50
CA ASP A 145 3.75 9.36 4.33
C ASP A 145 4.59 10.56 3.86
N ASN A 146 5.79 10.75 4.42
CA ASN A 146 6.69 11.79 3.95
C ASN A 146 7.18 11.54 2.53
N LEU A 147 7.52 10.27 2.17
CA LEU A 147 7.88 9.89 0.80
C LEU A 147 6.76 10.20 -0.19
N THR A 148 5.49 10.09 0.20
CA THR A 148 4.34 10.50 -0.64
C THR A 148 4.48 11.94 -1.10
N LYS A 149 4.75 12.86 -0.17
CA LYS A 149 4.91 14.30 -0.44
C LYS A 149 6.14 14.58 -1.29
N SER A 150 7.24 13.93 -0.95
CA SER A 150 8.53 14.09 -1.65
C SER A 150 8.46 13.60 -3.10
N PHE A 151 7.85 12.44 -3.34
CA PHE A 151 7.66 11.92 -4.69
C PHE A 151 6.62 12.73 -5.48
N ALA A 152 5.56 13.21 -4.84
CA ALA A 152 4.61 14.10 -5.49
C ALA A 152 5.28 15.37 -6.03
N ALA A 153 6.14 16.00 -5.21
CA ALA A 153 6.90 17.17 -5.62
C ALA A 153 7.92 16.87 -6.72
N LYS A 154 8.51 15.65 -6.71
CA LYS A 154 9.50 15.22 -7.70
C LYS A 154 8.88 14.89 -9.07
N PHE A 155 7.71 14.25 -9.08
CA PHE A 155 7.17 13.61 -10.28
C PHE A 155 6.03 14.37 -10.94
N ALA A 156 5.45 15.37 -10.26
CA ALA A 156 4.42 16.22 -10.88
C ALA A 156 4.99 17.00 -12.07
N PRO A 157 4.21 17.22 -13.14
CA PRO A 157 2.79 16.89 -13.26
C PRO A 157 2.50 15.51 -13.83
N ASP A 158 3.51 14.74 -14.23
CA ASP A 158 3.37 13.53 -15.03
C ASP A 158 2.89 12.32 -14.21
N ILE A 159 3.25 12.28 -12.92
CA ILE A 159 2.86 11.21 -12.00
C ILE A 159 2.32 11.84 -10.72
N LYS A 160 1.09 11.49 -10.36
CA LYS A 160 0.48 11.86 -9.07
C LYS A 160 0.91 10.86 -8.00
N VAL A 161 1.20 11.33 -6.80
CA VAL A 161 1.58 10.46 -5.67
C VAL A 161 0.75 10.83 -4.46
N ASN A 162 -0.02 9.87 -3.96
CA ASN A 162 -0.91 10.07 -2.83
C ASN A 162 -0.81 8.89 -1.85
N ALA A 163 -1.34 9.07 -0.66
CA ALA A 163 -1.47 8.02 0.33
C ALA A 163 -2.93 7.85 0.76
N ILE A 164 -3.26 6.64 1.20
CA ILE A 164 -4.48 6.31 1.94
C ILE A 164 -4.03 5.87 3.32
N ALA A 165 -4.60 6.46 4.37
CA ALA A 165 -4.27 6.21 5.77
C ALA A 165 -5.44 5.53 6.49
N PRO A 166 -5.59 4.20 6.37
CA PRO A 166 -6.68 3.47 6.99
C PRO A 166 -6.45 3.28 8.50
N SER A 167 -7.54 3.03 9.20
CA SER A 167 -7.56 2.42 10.53
C SER A 167 -8.01 0.96 10.40
N LEU A 168 -8.96 0.49 11.21
CA LEU A 168 -9.60 -0.81 11.01
C LEU A 168 -10.35 -0.83 9.68
N ILE A 169 -10.08 -1.83 8.85
CA ILE A 169 -10.81 -2.09 7.60
C ILE A 169 -11.60 -3.40 7.69
N ILE A 170 -10.93 -4.50 8.05
CA ILE A 170 -11.53 -5.82 8.27
C ILE A 170 -10.94 -6.47 9.51
N PHE A 171 -11.69 -7.30 10.17
CA PHE A 171 -11.20 -8.18 11.21
C PHE A 171 -10.60 -9.47 10.62
N ASN A 172 -9.72 -10.09 11.38
CA ASN A 172 -9.28 -11.44 11.07
C ASN A 172 -10.33 -12.46 11.54
N GLU A 173 -10.37 -13.63 10.91
CA GLU A 173 -11.30 -14.71 11.26
C GLU A 173 -11.19 -15.13 12.73
N HIS A 174 -9.99 -15.07 13.29
CA HIS A 174 -9.70 -15.50 14.67
C HIS A 174 -9.79 -14.39 15.72
N ASP A 175 -10.17 -13.16 15.34
CA ASP A 175 -10.38 -12.08 16.28
C ASP A 175 -11.60 -12.37 17.17
N SER A 176 -11.41 -12.32 18.49
CA SER A 176 -12.50 -12.57 19.45
C SER A 176 -13.56 -11.47 19.42
N ASP A 177 -14.81 -11.81 19.77
CA ASP A 177 -15.91 -10.85 19.83
C ASP A 177 -15.62 -9.71 20.82
N GLU A 178 -14.93 -10.01 21.92
CA GLU A 178 -14.49 -8.98 22.88
C GLU A 178 -13.50 -7.99 22.23
N TYR A 179 -12.51 -8.51 21.50
CA TYR A 179 -11.55 -7.68 20.76
C TYR A 179 -12.25 -6.85 19.70
N LYS A 180 -13.18 -7.44 18.93
CA LYS A 180 -13.98 -6.75 17.92
C LYS A 180 -14.78 -5.61 18.57
N ALA A 181 -15.54 -5.88 19.60
CA ALA A 181 -16.35 -4.89 20.31
C ALA A 181 -15.49 -3.73 20.89
N LYS A 182 -14.32 -4.05 21.45
CA LYS A 182 -13.36 -3.05 21.96
C LYS A 182 -12.77 -2.20 20.83
N THR A 183 -12.48 -2.83 19.70
CA THR A 183 -11.84 -2.15 18.55
C THR A 183 -12.82 -1.23 17.84
N LEU A 184 -14.08 -1.63 17.66
CA LEU A 184 -15.12 -0.78 17.09
C LEU A 184 -15.33 0.51 17.87
N LYS A 185 -15.22 0.48 19.19
CA LYS A 185 -15.34 1.67 20.06
C LYS A 185 -14.22 2.70 19.84
N LYS A 186 -13.15 2.36 19.12
CA LYS A 186 -12.01 3.26 18.87
C LYS A 186 -12.27 4.27 17.75
N SER A 187 -13.29 4.07 16.93
CA SER A 187 -13.71 5.03 15.89
C SER A 187 -15.08 5.63 16.22
N LEU A 188 -15.40 6.79 15.66
CA LEU A 188 -16.72 7.40 15.84
C LEU A 188 -17.81 6.62 15.12
N MET A 189 -17.49 6.09 13.93
CA MET A 189 -18.44 5.30 13.14
C MET A 189 -18.79 3.97 13.78
N GLY A 190 -17.87 3.34 14.54
CA GLY A 190 -18.14 2.13 15.34
C GLY A 190 -18.51 0.90 14.51
N ILE A 191 -18.09 0.82 13.25
CA ILE A 191 -18.38 -0.29 12.33
C ILE A 191 -17.10 -0.90 11.77
N GLU A 192 -17.21 -2.11 11.23
CA GLU A 192 -16.23 -2.71 10.31
C GLU A 192 -16.59 -2.28 8.89
N PRO A 193 -15.79 -1.40 8.25
CA PRO A 193 -16.19 -0.79 6.98
C PRO A 193 -16.06 -1.73 5.78
N GLY A 194 -15.13 -2.69 5.84
CA GLY A 194 -14.83 -3.58 4.74
C GLY A 194 -13.89 -2.98 3.67
N CYS A 195 -13.43 -3.85 2.77
CA CYS A 195 -12.45 -3.47 1.73
C CYS A 195 -12.99 -2.46 0.71
N ALA A 196 -14.30 -2.31 0.60
CA ALA A 196 -14.94 -1.37 -0.34
C ALA A 196 -14.48 0.08 -0.11
N GLU A 197 -14.23 0.48 1.15
CA GLU A 197 -13.76 1.84 1.48
C GLU A 197 -12.37 2.12 0.91
N ILE A 198 -11.49 1.12 0.91
CA ILE A 198 -10.17 1.25 0.28
C ILE A 198 -10.28 1.27 -1.25
N ILE A 199 -11.14 0.43 -1.83
CA ILE A 199 -11.38 0.40 -3.27
C ILE A 199 -11.89 1.76 -3.74
N ASN A 200 -12.93 2.31 -3.10
CA ASN A 200 -13.50 3.62 -3.42
C ASN A 200 -12.45 4.74 -3.32
N SER A 201 -11.60 4.66 -2.29
CA SER A 201 -10.52 5.63 -2.08
C SER A 201 -9.46 5.56 -3.19
N VAL A 202 -9.08 4.36 -3.61
CA VAL A 202 -8.16 4.15 -4.74
C VAL A 202 -8.79 4.66 -6.04
N GLU A 203 -10.05 4.34 -6.33
CA GLU A 203 -10.74 4.82 -7.52
C GLU A 203 -10.84 6.35 -7.57
N LEU A 204 -11.14 7.00 -6.44
CA LEU A 204 -11.16 8.45 -6.34
C LEU A 204 -9.80 9.05 -6.72
N LEU A 205 -8.70 8.51 -6.20
CA LEU A 205 -7.35 9.01 -6.50
C LEU A 205 -6.97 8.76 -7.97
N LEU A 206 -7.29 7.59 -8.53
CA LEU A 206 -7.03 7.26 -9.93
C LEU A 206 -7.86 8.11 -10.91
N SER A 207 -9.09 8.48 -10.55
CA SER A 207 -9.96 9.28 -11.38
C SER A 207 -9.70 10.80 -11.30
N SER A 208 -9.12 11.26 -10.19
CA SER A 208 -8.81 12.68 -9.99
C SER A 208 -7.64 13.13 -10.87
N HIS A 209 -7.78 14.30 -11.49
CA HIS A 209 -6.70 14.94 -12.26
C HIS A 209 -5.91 15.98 -11.45
N TYR A 210 -6.28 16.22 -10.19
CA TYR A 210 -5.75 17.36 -9.43
C TYR A 210 -5.30 17.03 -8.00
N ILE A 211 -5.51 15.79 -7.52
CA ILE A 211 -5.08 15.37 -6.18
C ILE A 211 -3.68 14.76 -6.29
N THR A 212 -2.71 15.41 -5.65
CA THR A 212 -1.33 14.88 -5.48
C THR A 212 -0.71 15.39 -4.19
N GLY A 213 0.20 14.62 -3.59
CA GLY A 213 0.89 14.95 -2.34
C GLY A 213 0.00 14.90 -1.09
N ARG A 214 -1.13 14.17 -1.14
CA ARG A 214 -2.08 14.11 -0.03
C ARG A 214 -2.15 12.71 0.58
N SER A 215 -2.33 12.68 1.89
CA SER A 215 -2.73 11.49 2.65
C SER A 215 -4.22 11.61 2.96
N MET A 216 -4.99 10.62 2.54
CA MET A 216 -6.44 10.57 2.72
C MET A 216 -6.77 9.61 3.87
N PRO A 217 -7.29 10.10 5.01
CA PRO A 217 -7.67 9.24 6.12
C PRO A 217 -8.94 8.44 5.81
N VAL A 218 -8.91 7.14 6.14
CA VAL A 218 -10.05 6.22 6.08
C VAL A 218 -10.14 5.55 7.46
N ASP A 219 -10.50 6.31 8.47
CA ASP A 219 -10.33 5.96 9.86
C ASP A 219 -11.62 5.95 10.71
N GLY A 220 -12.77 6.27 10.09
CA GLY A 220 -14.06 6.34 10.77
C GLY A 220 -14.11 7.38 11.91
N GLY A 221 -13.30 8.45 11.80
CA GLY A 221 -13.18 9.48 12.83
C GLY A 221 -12.36 9.05 14.05
N ARG A 222 -11.45 8.08 13.89
CA ARG A 222 -10.62 7.57 14.98
C ARG A 222 -9.65 8.61 15.55
N HIS A 223 -9.20 9.54 14.73
CA HIS A 223 -8.32 10.65 15.14
C HIS A 223 -8.97 11.62 16.15
N LEU A 224 -10.31 11.58 16.26
CA LEU A 224 -11.08 12.43 17.18
C LEU A 224 -11.34 11.76 18.57
N LYS A 225 -10.79 10.54 18.80
CA LYS A 225 -10.96 9.79 20.06
C LYS A 225 -9.70 9.61 20.88
#